data_b5b022e211dcfc6a13b19de81fce2ab2
#
_entry.id   b5b022e211dcfc6a13b19de81fce2ab2
#
_cell.length_a   1.000
_cell.length_b   1.000
_cell.length_c   1.000
_cell.angle_alpha   90.00
_cell.angle_beta   90.00
_cell.angle_gamma   90.00
#
_symmetry.space_group_name_H-M   'P 1'
#
loop_
_entity.id
_entity.type
_entity.pdbx_description
1 polymer ?
#
loop_
_entity_poly.entity_id
_entity_poly.type
_entity_poly.pdbx_seq_one_letter_code
_entity_poly.pdbx_strand_id
1 'polypeptide(L)'
;EYWNGCSVSGCSLLPVLVASHIKPWYVSDNIQRLDPFNGLLLQPNIDKLFDRGYITFDTKGNIICSSFLDKSDRLILGIDNNMHLRKIDDMHKQYLEYHQNNCFMG
;
A
#
# COMPACT_ATOMS: atom_id res chain seq x y z
N GLU A 1 5.28 15.72 6.79
CA GLU A 1 5.04 14.40 6.19
C GLU A 1 3.86 14.43 5.26
N TYR A 2 3.98 13.76 4.14
CA TYR A 2 2.92 13.78 3.12
C TYR A 2 1.61 13.16 3.63
N TRP A 3 1.70 12.01 4.33
CA TRP A 3 0.50 11.26 4.72
C TRP A 3 -0.10 11.68 6.05
N ASN A 4 0.69 12.06 7.03
CA ASN A 4 0.24 12.47 8.37
C ASN A 4 -0.68 11.45 9.06
N GLY A 5 -0.45 10.18 8.79
CA GLY A 5 -1.27 9.09 9.30
C GLY A 5 -1.30 7.96 8.29
N CYS A 6 -1.96 6.86 8.64
CA CYS A 6 -2.08 5.72 7.74
C CYS A 6 -2.71 6.15 6.41
N SER A 7 -2.09 5.76 5.32
CA SER A 7 -2.55 6.14 3.97
C SER A 7 -3.96 5.64 3.65
N VAL A 8 -4.42 4.61 4.36
CA VAL A 8 -5.74 4.02 4.16
C VAL A 8 -6.71 4.45 5.26
N SER A 9 -6.39 4.15 6.52
CA SER A 9 -7.32 4.35 7.64
C SER A 9 -7.26 5.74 8.24
N GLY A 10 -6.17 6.47 8.05
CA GLY A 10 -5.95 7.74 8.72
C GLY A 10 -5.50 7.63 10.17
N CYS A 11 -5.24 6.41 10.66
CA CYS A 11 -4.72 6.21 12.00
C CYS A 11 -3.50 7.09 12.23
N SER A 12 -3.52 7.91 13.29
CA SER A 12 -2.48 8.90 13.55
C SER A 12 -1.49 8.47 14.63
N LEU A 13 -1.58 7.23 15.09
CA LEU A 13 -0.64 6.69 16.08
C LEU A 13 0.68 6.35 15.36
N LEU A 14 1.45 7.37 15.03
CA LEU A 14 2.64 7.26 14.19
C LEU A 14 3.65 6.19 14.63
N PRO A 15 3.89 5.99 15.94
CA PRO A 15 4.89 4.98 16.36
C PRO A 15 4.59 3.56 15.91
N VAL A 16 3.35 3.22 15.57
CA VAL A 16 3.00 1.87 15.13
C VAL A 16 2.87 1.77 13.61
N LEU A 17 2.94 2.88 12.90
CA LEU A 17 2.79 2.88 11.45
C LEU A 17 4.12 2.54 10.78
N VAL A 18 4.03 1.90 9.63
CA VAL A 18 5.19 1.44 8.86
C VAL A 18 5.31 2.27 7.58
N ALA A 19 6.51 2.81 7.35
CA ALA A 19 6.83 3.48 6.10
C ALA A 19 7.15 2.40 5.06
N SER A 20 6.30 2.27 4.06
CA SER A 20 6.38 1.22 3.05
C SER A 20 6.71 1.82 1.69
N HIS A 21 7.69 1.24 0.98
CA HIS A 21 7.94 1.59 -0.41
C HIS A 21 6.94 0.86 -1.29
N ILE A 22 6.30 1.58 -2.22
CA ILE A 22 5.36 0.99 -3.17
C ILE A 22 6.13 0.11 -4.16
N LYS A 23 7.13 0.69 -4.83
CA LYS A 23 8.11 -0.09 -5.59
C LYS A 23 9.21 -0.50 -4.63
N PRO A 24 9.49 -1.80 -4.47
CA PRO A 24 10.39 -2.26 -3.42
C PRO A 24 11.77 -1.60 -3.50
N TRP A 25 12.36 -1.38 -2.34
CA TRP A 25 13.66 -0.73 -2.17
C TRP A 25 14.74 -1.36 -3.05
N TYR A 26 14.80 -2.69 -3.06
CA TYR A 26 15.89 -3.42 -3.73
C TYR A 26 15.83 -3.32 -5.27
N VAL A 27 14.70 -2.94 -5.86
CA VAL A 27 14.56 -2.73 -7.31
C VAL A 27 14.43 -1.26 -7.69
N SER A 28 14.47 -0.36 -6.71
CA SER A 28 14.38 1.09 -6.93
C SER A 28 15.77 1.69 -7.03
N ASP A 29 15.93 2.71 -7.88
CA ASP A 29 17.15 3.51 -7.93
C ASP A 29 17.13 4.55 -6.79
N ASN A 30 18.21 5.33 -6.66
CA ASN A 30 18.33 6.29 -5.57
C ASN A 30 17.28 7.40 -5.63
N ILE A 31 16.88 7.80 -6.81
CA ILE A 31 15.84 8.83 -6.97
C ILE A 31 14.50 8.26 -6.52
N GLN A 32 14.17 7.04 -6.94
CA GLN A 32 12.92 6.38 -6.58
C GLN A 32 12.84 6.09 -5.07
N ARG A 33 13.96 5.71 -4.46
CA ARG A 33 14.02 5.43 -3.01
C ARG A 33 13.72 6.66 -2.17
N LEU A 34 14.07 7.85 -2.66
CA LEU A 34 13.86 9.10 -1.95
C LEU A 34 12.58 9.83 -2.36
N ASP A 35 11.89 9.32 -3.37
CA ASP A 35 10.67 9.94 -3.88
C ASP A 35 9.53 9.74 -2.87
N PRO A 36 8.97 10.82 -2.31
CA PRO A 36 7.87 10.68 -1.34
C PRO A 36 6.63 10.03 -1.95
N PHE A 37 6.46 10.08 -3.27
CA PHE A 37 5.34 9.43 -3.95
C PHE A 37 5.56 7.92 -4.15
N ASN A 38 6.74 7.41 -3.85
CA ASN A 38 7.00 5.97 -3.79
C ASN A 38 6.80 5.44 -2.36
N GLY A 39 6.10 6.16 -1.52
CA GLY A 39 5.93 5.78 -0.12
C GLY A 39 4.49 5.81 0.33
N LEU A 40 4.12 4.81 1.10
CA LEU A 40 2.87 4.77 1.86
C LEU A 40 3.21 4.68 3.34
N LEU A 41 2.31 5.18 4.16
CA LEU A 41 2.40 5.01 5.61
C LEU A 41 1.24 4.10 6.00
N LEU A 42 1.51 2.92 6.54
CA LEU A 42 0.49 1.88 6.69
C LEU A 42 0.45 1.30 8.10
N GLN A 43 -0.74 0.91 8.53
CA GLN A 43 -0.87 0.06 9.71
C GLN A 43 -0.13 -1.26 9.46
N PRO A 44 0.39 -1.92 10.53
CA PRO A 44 1.24 -3.11 10.37
C PRO A 44 0.59 -4.25 9.58
N ASN A 45 -0.70 -4.50 9.79
CA ASN A 45 -1.41 -5.56 9.06
C ASN A 45 -1.54 -5.24 7.58
N ILE A 46 -1.86 -4.00 7.26
CA ILE A 46 -2.00 -3.54 5.87
C ILE A 46 -0.64 -3.57 5.18
N ASP A 47 0.41 -3.09 5.87
CA ASP A 47 1.77 -3.10 5.36
C ASP A 47 2.23 -4.51 4.99
N LYS A 48 2.03 -5.47 5.90
CA LYS A 48 2.46 -6.85 5.65
C LYS A 48 1.73 -7.46 4.46
N LEU A 49 0.43 -7.24 4.35
CA LEU A 49 -0.35 -7.76 3.23
C LEU A 49 0.08 -7.12 1.91
N PHE A 50 0.33 -5.82 1.92
CA PHE A 50 0.80 -5.10 0.75
C PHE A 50 2.20 -5.57 0.33
N ASP A 51 3.10 -5.69 1.29
CA ASP A 51 4.48 -6.12 1.05
C ASP A 51 4.54 -7.55 0.49
N ARG A 52 3.67 -8.42 0.98
CA ARG A 52 3.62 -9.83 0.55
C ARG A 52 2.77 -10.06 -0.70
N GLY A 53 2.15 -9.03 -1.25
CA GLY A 53 1.38 -9.14 -2.49
C GLY A 53 -0.03 -9.67 -2.33
N TYR A 54 -0.55 -9.76 -1.11
CA TYR A 54 -1.94 -10.16 -0.87
C TYR A 54 -2.94 -9.06 -1.19
N ILE A 55 -2.49 -7.82 -1.14
CA ILE A 55 -3.29 -6.66 -1.57
C ILE A 55 -2.43 -5.75 -2.42
N THR A 56 -3.10 -4.95 -3.24
CA THR A 56 -2.48 -3.83 -3.95
C THR A 56 -3.52 -2.72 -4.07
N PHE A 57 -3.13 -1.61 -4.67
CA PHE A 57 -4.03 -0.51 -4.98
C PHE A 57 -3.92 -0.21 -6.46
N ASP A 58 -5.06 0.07 -7.11
CA ASP A 58 -5.04 0.48 -8.50
C ASP A 58 -4.57 1.94 -8.62
N THR A 59 -4.50 2.45 -9.85
CA THR A 59 -4.02 3.81 -10.09
C THR A 59 -4.99 4.90 -9.60
N LYS A 60 -6.19 4.52 -9.21
CA LYS A 60 -7.16 5.41 -8.57
C LYS A 60 -7.11 5.32 -7.05
N GLY A 61 -6.25 4.43 -6.53
CA GLY A 61 -6.09 4.23 -5.09
C GLY A 61 -7.05 3.24 -4.46
N ASN A 62 -7.86 2.55 -5.24
CA ASN A 62 -8.80 1.55 -4.71
C ASN A 62 -8.08 0.24 -4.41
N ILE A 63 -8.43 -0.41 -3.30
CA ILE A 63 -7.81 -1.67 -2.92
C ILE A 63 -8.23 -2.79 -3.88
N ILE A 64 -7.27 -3.68 -4.16
CA ILE A 64 -7.52 -4.93 -4.87
C ILE A 64 -6.98 -6.05 -3.99
N CYS A 65 -7.84 -7.01 -3.62
CA CYS A 65 -7.45 -8.15 -2.80
C CYS A 65 -7.15 -9.35 -3.67
N SER A 66 -6.04 -10.06 -3.35
CA SER A 66 -5.69 -11.29 -4.02
C SER A 66 -6.72 -12.39 -3.75
N SER A 67 -6.92 -13.27 -4.72
CA SER A 67 -7.73 -14.47 -4.53
C SER A 67 -7.15 -15.42 -3.47
N PHE A 68 -5.85 -15.27 -3.16
CA PHE A 68 -5.21 -16.04 -2.09
C PHE A 68 -5.50 -15.52 -0.70
N LEU A 69 -6.07 -14.32 -0.58
CA LEU A 69 -6.52 -13.75 0.68
C LEU A 69 -8.01 -14.05 0.82
N ASP A 70 -8.36 -15.14 1.53
CA ASP A 70 -9.74 -15.56 1.60
C ASP A 70 -10.59 -14.60 2.45
N LYS A 71 -11.91 -14.76 2.33
CA LYS A 71 -12.86 -13.86 2.96
C LYS A 71 -12.78 -13.89 4.47
N SER A 72 -12.53 -15.06 5.04
CA SER A 72 -12.40 -15.24 6.49
C SER A 72 -11.20 -14.47 7.04
N ASP A 73 -10.06 -14.62 6.40
CA ASP A 73 -8.85 -13.92 6.81
C ASP A 73 -8.97 -12.41 6.62
N ARG A 74 -9.65 -11.97 5.55
CA ARG A 74 -9.91 -10.53 5.35
C ARG A 74 -10.70 -9.94 6.51
N LEU A 75 -11.75 -10.65 6.95
CA LEU A 75 -12.55 -10.19 8.09
C LEU A 75 -11.73 -10.10 9.37
N ILE A 76 -10.95 -11.12 9.65
CA ILE A 76 -10.10 -11.15 10.86
C ILE A 76 -9.08 -10.02 10.84
N LEU A 77 -8.48 -9.78 9.69
CA LEU A 77 -7.45 -8.74 9.53
C LEU A 77 -8.03 -7.33 9.34
N GLY A 78 -9.36 -7.23 9.30
CA GLY A 78 -10.02 -5.94 9.15
C GLY A 78 -9.89 -5.33 7.76
N ILE A 79 -9.76 -6.16 6.72
CA ILE A 79 -9.63 -5.70 5.34
C ILE A 79 -11.01 -5.70 4.67
N ASP A 80 -11.34 -4.57 4.06
CA ASP A 80 -12.61 -4.29 3.44
C ASP A 80 -12.38 -3.94 1.97
N ASN A 81 -13.22 -4.45 1.08
CA ASN A 81 -13.12 -4.17 -0.35
C ASN A 81 -13.38 -2.70 -0.72
N ASN A 82 -13.93 -1.93 0.22
CA ASN A 82 -14.17 -0.50 0.01
C ASN A 82 -12.99 0.38 0.46
N MET A 83 -11.94 -0.22 0.97
CA MET A 83 -10.75 0.54 1.37
C MET A 83 -10.10 1.19 0.16
N HIS A 84 -9.50 2.35 0.41
CA HIS A 84 -8.77 3.08 -0.62
C HIS A 84 -7.74 3.99 0.03
N LEU A 85 -6.77 4.41 -0.75
CA LEU A 85 -5.83 5.43 -0.30
C LEU A 85 -6.60 6.74 -0.10
N ARG A 86 -6.31 7.44 1.00
CA ARG A 86 -7.03 8.67 1.37
C ARG A 86 -6.82 9.79 0.37
N LYS A 87 -5.70 9.76 -0.34
CA LYS A 87 -5.42 10.72 -1.41
C LYS A 87 -4.54 10.05 -2.45
N ILE A 88 -4.58 10.55 -3.66
CA ILE A 88 -3.80 10.03 -4.77
C ILE A 88 -3.31 11.21 -5.61
N ASP A 89 -2.05 11.14 -6.02
CA ASP A 89 -1.42 12.09 -6.92
C ASP A 89 -0.98 11.34 -8.17
N ASP A 90 -0.91 12.04 -9.30
CA ASP A 90 -0.45 11.42 -10.53
C ASP A 90 0.94 10.80 -10.38
N MET A 91 1.77 11.36 -9.51
CA MET A 91 3.13 10.86 -9.27
C MET A 91 3.16 9.50 -8.57
N HIS A 92 2.07 9.09 -7.93
CA HIS A 92 1.97 7.75 -7.33
C HIS A 92 1.78 6.66 -8.39
N LYS A 93 1.19 7.00 -9.55
CA LYS A 93 0.66 6.00 -10.47
C LYS A 93 1.71 5.05 -11.00
N GLN A 94 2.90 5.55 -11.34
CA GLN A 94 3.97 4.69 -11.86
C GLN A 94 4.36 3.61 -10.85
N TYR A 95 4.39 3.96 -9.57
CA TYR A 95 4.75 3.02 -8.51
C TYR A 95 3.62 2.04 -8.22
N LEU A 96 2.38 2.51 -8.23
CA LEU A 96 1.22 1.64 -8.04
C LEU A 96 1.09 0.63 -9.17
N GLU A 97 1.33 1.05 -10.41
CA GLU A 97 1.35 0.14 -11.55
C GLU A 97 2.44 -0.92 -11.41
N TYR A 98 3.63 -0.51 -10.96
CA TYR A 98 4.72 -1.46 -10.74
C TYR A 98 4.32 -2.51 -9.72
N HIS A 99 3.76 -2.09 -8.59
CA HIS A 99 3.35 -3.01 -7.53
C HIS A 99 2.27 -3.96 -8.02
N GLN A 100 1.27 -3.44 -8.71
CA GLN A 100 0.18 -4.23 -9.25
C GLN A 100 0.68 -5.29 -10.24
N ASN A 101 1.63 -4.93 -11.08
CA ASN A 101 2.12 -5.80 -12.15
C ASN A 101 3.22 -6.78 -11.70
N ASN A 102 3.98 -6.44 -10.67
CA ASN A 102 5.19 -7.20 -10.30
C ASN A 102 5.19 -7.75 -8.88
N CYS A 103 4.39 -7.21 -7.97
CA CYS A 103 4.38 -7.61 -6.57
C CYS A 103 3.08 -8.29 -6.16
N PHE A 104 1.97 -7.87 -6.74
CA PHE A 104 0.65 -8.41 -6.41
C PHE A 104 0.48 -9.82 -6.96
N MET A 105 -0.06 -10.70 -6.12
CA MET A 105 -0.18 -12.13 -6.48
C MET A 105 -1.40 -12.45 -7.36
N GLY A 106 -2.34 -11.55 -7.48
CA GLY A 106 -3.56 -11.78 -8.26
C GLY A 106 -4.66 -12.44 -7.43
#